data_d4d77b2d3c25f480e51267df3f01e41e
#
_entry.id   d4d77b2d3c25f480e51267df3f01e41e
#
_cell.length_a   1.000
_cell.length_b   1.000
_cell.length_c   1.000
_cell.angle_alpha   90.00
_cell.angle_beta   90.00
_cell.angle_gamma   90.00
#
_symmetry.space_group_name_H-M   'P 1'
#
loop_
_entity.id
_entity.type
_entity.pdbx_description
1 polymer ?
#
loop_
_entity_poly.entity_id
_entity_poly.type
_entity_poly.pdbx_seq_one_letter_code
_entity_poly.pdbx_strand_id
1 'polypeptide(L)'
;MTEPTPVVAAIKIPQYNHSDPALWFQMCEATFELGTPKPVTEGKTKYNYCVAHLPPETASLVRDILLSPATDDPYKTLKEALIDRSGESGHQEILRLLQGEHIGDRRPTELLRVMKRRAAAHQVPDKLMLELFLQHLPSHVQTVLAAVTPLTLDKAALYKETCCFYS
;
A
#
# COMPACT_ATOMS: atom_id res chain seq x y z
N MET A 1 9.13 -50.13 -13.21
CA MET A 1 8.71 -49.16 -12.16
C MET A 1 8.74 -47.79 -12.76
N THR A 2 7.63 -47.24 -13.11
CA THR A 2 7.50 -45.85 -13.53
C THR A 2 7.43 -45.02 -12.23
N GLU A 3 8.42 -44.18 -12.01
CA GLU A 3 8.34 -43.15 -10.98
C GLU A 3 7.09 -42.28 -11.23
N PRO A 4 6.29 -42.00 -10.22
CA PRO A 4 5.19 -41.07 -10.42
C PRO A 4 5.78 -39.70 -10.76
N THR A 5 5.55 -39.24 -11.98
CA THR A 5 5.81 -37.85 -12.38
C THR A 5 5.13 -36.95 -11.35
N PRO A 6 5.83 -35.99 -10.75
CA PRO A 6 5.20 -35.07 -9.81
C PRO A 6 4.08 -34.34 -10.54
N VAL A 7 2.86 -34.60 -10.14
CA VAL A 7 1.68 -33.92 -10.69
C VAL A 7 1.70 -32.49 -10.16
N VAL A 8 2.23 -31.58 -10.96
CA VAL A 8 2.23 -30.16 -10.65
C VAL A 8 0.80 -29.66 -10.78
N ALA A 9 0.27 -29.08 -9.72
CA ALA A 9 -1.06 -28.48 -9.74
C ALA A 9 -1.10 -27.36 -10.80
N ALA A 10 -2.08 -27.43 -11.70
CA ALA A 10 -2.32 -26.36 -12.67
C ALA A 10 -3.03 -25.20 -11.96
N ILE A 11 -2.26 -24.21 -11.56
CA ILE A 11 -2.77 -22.98 -10.93
C ILE A 11 -2.25 -21.76 -11.67
N LYS A 12 -3.08 -20.72 -11.71
CA LYS A 12 -2.71 -19.42 -12.29
C LYS A 12 -2.71 -18.38 -11.18
N ILE A 13 -1.52 -18.01 -10.73
CA ILE A 13 -1.35 -16.97 -9.74
C ILE A 13 -1.76 -15.60 -10.35
N PRO A 14 -2.56 -14.79 -9.63
CA PRO A 14 -2.91 -13.45 -10.08
C PRO A 14 -1.69 -12.53 -10.14
N GLN A 15 -1.78 -11.48 -10.95
CA GLN A 15 -0.75 -10.46 -11.00
C GLN A 15 -0.60 -9.77 -9.63
N TYR A 16 0.64 -9.48 -9.24
CA TYR A 16 0.92 -8.83 -7.95
C TYR A 16 0.24 -7.47 -7.84
N ASN A 17 -0.42 -7.24 -6.72
CA ASN A 17 -1.07 -5.96 -6.42
C ASN A 17 -0.19 -5.13 -5.48
N HIS A 18 0.48 -4.14 -6.03
CA HIS A 18 1.34 -3.23 -5.25
C HIS A 18 0.57 -2.40 -4.22
N SER A 19 -0.69 -2.09 -4.50
CA SER A 19 -1.52 -1.26 -3.63
C SER A 19 -2.06 -2.00 -2.42
N ASP A 20 -2.26 -3.31 -2.55
CA ASP A 20 -2.79 -4.16 -1.48
C ASP A 20 -2.18 -5.57 -1.54
N PRO A 21 -0.99 -5.75 -0.98
CA PRO A 21 -0.35 -7.06 -0.90
C PRO A 21 -1.16 -8.10 -0.12
N ALA A 22 -1.87 -7.68 0.93
CA ALA A 22 -2.69 -8.58 1.74
C ALA A 22 -3.82 -9.20 0.91
N LEU A 23 -4.51 -8.38 0.11
CA LEU A 23 -5.54 -8.86 -0.82
C LEU A 23 -4.95 -9.80 -1.88
N TRP A 24 -3.77 -9.47 -2.41
CA TRP A 24 -3.10 -10.36 -3.36
C TRP A 24 -2.82 -11.75 -2.78
N PHE A 25 -2.36 -11.83 -1.53
CA PHE A 25 -2.16 -13.12 -0.86
C PHE A 25 -3.47 -13.87 -0.64
N GLN A 26 -4.58 -13.20 -0.33
CA GLN A 26 -5.89 -13.83 -0.24
C GLN A 26 -6.31 -14.45 -1.59
N MET A 27 -6.07 -13.73 -2.69
CA MET A 27 -6.34 -14.25 -4.03
C MET A 27 -5.43 -15.45 -4.36
N CYS A 28 -4.17 -15.43 -3.95
CA CYS A 28 -3.27 -16.57 -4.09
C CYS A 28 -3.76 -17.78 -3.30
N GLU A 29 -4.19 -17.60 -2.06
CA GLU A 29 -4.72 -18.68 -1.21
C GLU A 29 -5.96 -19.33 -1.83
N ALA A 30 -6.89 -18.51 -2.34
CA ALA A 30 -8.05 -19.04 -3.08
C ALA A 30 -7.62 -19.82 -4.32
N THR A 31 -6.59 -19.36 -5.03
CA THR A 31 -6.05 -20.06 -6.20
C THR A 31 -5.39 -21.39 -5.81
N PHE A 32 -4.70 -21.44 -4.68
CA PHE A 32 -4.11 -22.69 -4.17
C PHE A 32 -5.17 -23.72 -3.78
N GLU A 33 -6.28 -23.28 -3.21
CA GLU A 33 -7.41 -24.16 -2.88
C GLU A 33 -8.08 -24.75 -4.12
N LEU A 34 -8.14 -24.00 -5.21
CA LEU A 34 -8.71 -24.41 -6.50
C LEU A 34 -7.76 -25.25 -7.34
N GLY A 35 -6.53 -25.50 -6.89
CA GLY A 35 -5.54 -26.29 -7.61
C GLY A 35 -6.04 -27.68 -8.03
N THR A 36 -5.83 -28.03 -9.29
CA THR A 36 -6.18 -29.34 -9.84
C THR A 36 -4.94 -30.10 -10.26
N PRO A 37 -4.85 -31.40 -10.03
CA PRO A 37 -5.85 -32.33 -9.49
C PRO A 37 -6.01 -32.30 -7.97
N LYS A 38 -5.14 -31.57 -7.26
CA LYS A 38 -5.20 -31.41 -5.78
C LYS A 38 -4.90 -29.98 -5.39
N PRO A 39 -5.52 -29.47 -4.32
CA PRO A 39 -5.15 -28.19 -3.73
C PRO A 39 -3.67 -28.15 -3.34
N VAL A 40 -3.06 -26.98 -3.44
CA VAL A 40 -1.69 -26.72 -2.97
C VAL A 40 -1.75 -26.39 -1.48
N THR A 41 -1.28 -27.30 -0.65
CA THR A 41 -1.31 -27.17 0.82
C THR A 41 0.07 -26.97 1.43
N GLU A 42 1.12 -27.40 0.73
CA GLU A 42 2.50 -27.33 1.22
C GLU A 42 3.04 -25.88 1.18
N GLY A 43 3.53 -25.39 2.31
CA GLY A 43 4.03 -24.04 2.47
C GLY A 43 5.21 -23.73 1.53
N LYS A 44 6.12 -24.66 1.32
CA LYS A 44 7.24 -24.47 0.38
C LYS A 44 6.78 -24.32 -1.06
N THR A 45 5.78 -25.09 -1.47
CA THR A 45 5.21 -25.01 -2.82
C THR A 45 4.48 -23.66 -3.01
N LYS A 46 3.67 -23.24 -2.04
CA LYS A 46 3.03 -21.92 -2.03
C LYS A 46 4.06 -20.80 -2.12
N TYR A 47 5.14 -20.87 -1.35
CA TYR A 47 6.25 -19.94 -1.38
C TYR A 47 6.86 -19.83 -2.79
N ASN A 48 7.18 -20.96 -3.41
CA ASN A 48 7.79 -20.99 -4.74
C ASN A 48 6.87 -20.35 -5.81
N TYR A 49 5.57 -20.62 -5.75
CA TYR A 49 4.61 -19.98 -6.65
C TYR A 49 4.55 -18.47 -6.47
N CYS A 50 4.52 -18.00 -5.24
CA CYS A 50 4.52 -16.56 -4.96
C CYS A 50 5.82 -15.89 -5.44
N VAL A 51 6.97 -16.45 -5.12
CA VAL A 51 8.28 -15.91 -5.54
C VAL A 51 8.40 -15.82 -7.06
N ALA A 52 7.93 -16.84 -7.79
CA ALA A 52 7.95 -16.84 -9.24
C ALA A 52 7.12 -15.72 -9.90
N HIS A 53 6.14 -15.19 -9.18
CA HIS A 53 5.22 -14.16 -9.68
C HIS A 53 5.46 -12.78 -9.04
N LEU A 54 6.47 -12.64 -8.16
CA LEU A 54 6.83 -11.34 -7.61
C LEU A 54 7.55 -10.47 -8.64
N PRO A 55 7.16 -9.20 -8.81
CA PRO A 55 7.93 -8.23 -9.58
C PRO A 55 9.32 -8.02 -8.96
N PRO A 56 10.35 -7.74 -9.76
CA PRO A 56 11.72 -7.54 -9.27
C PRO A 56 11.85 -6.45 -8.20
N GLU A 57 11.09 -5.39 -8.34
CA GLU A 57 11.04 -4.27 -7.37
C GLU A 57 10.54 -4.73 -6.00
N THR A 58 9.44 -5.49 -5.99
CA THR A 58 8.88 -6.08 -4.77
C THR A 58 9.77 -7.16 -4.17
N ALA A 59 10.38 -7.98 -5.01
CA ALA A 59 11.35 -9.00 -4.57
C ALA A 59 12.54 -8.37 -3.84
N SER A 60 12.97 -7.17 -4.25
CA SER A 60 14.05 -6.43 -3.58
C SER A 60 13.74 -6.07 -2.13
N LEU A 61 12.48 -5.83 -1.80
CA LEU A 61 12.04 -5.52 -0.42
C LEU A 61 12.24 -6.69 0.54
N VAL A 62 12.17 -7.90 0.04
CA VAL A 62 12.29 -9.14 0.80
C VAL A 62 13.50 -9.99 0.39
N ARG A 63 14.49 -9.36 -0.19
CA ARG A 63 15.68 -10.04 -0.71
C ARG A 63 16.37 -10.92 0.33
N ASP A 64 16.46 -10.47 1.57
CA ASP A 64 17.01 -11.22 2.70
C ASP A 64 16.26 -12.55 2.92
N ILE A 65 14.94 -12.54 2.84
CA ILE A 65 14.10 -13.73 2.99
C ILE A 65 14.23 -14.66 1.78
N LEU A 66 14.35 -14.09 0.58
CA LEU A 66 14.52 -14.89 -0.64
C LEU A 66 15.88 -15.60 -0.69
N LEU A 67 16.92 -14.99 -0.15
CA LEU A 67 18.27 -15.57 -0.06
C LEU A 67 18.41 -16.60 1.06
N SER A 68 17.64 -16.43 2.14
CA SER A 68 17.63 -17.33 3.30
C SER A 68 16.20 -17.61 3.74
N PRO A 69 15.46 -18.49 3.02
CA PRO A 69 14.08 -18.81 3.36
C PRO A 69 13.96 -19.46 4.73
N ALA A 70 12.87 -19.17 5.44
CA ALA A 70 12.59 -19.81 6.72
C ALA A 70 12.44 -21.34 6.56
N THR A 71 12.95 -22.09 7.53
CA THR A 71 12.94 -23.56 7.50
C THR A 71 11.57 -24.15 7.85
N ASP A 72 10.81 -23.47 8.70
CA ASP A 72 9.52 -23.97 9.18
C ASP A 72 8.38 -23.64 8.23
N ASP A 73 8.11 -22.36 8.03
CA ASP A 73 7.05 -21.89 7.11
C ASP A 73 7.54 -20.72 6.27
N PRO A 74 8.17 -20.99 5.12
CA PRO A 74 8.69 -19.95 4.25
C PRO A 74 7.58 -19.09 3.63
N TYR A 75 6.39 -19.65 3.40
CA TYR A 75 5.26 -18.91 2.83
C TYR A 75 4.72 -17.87 3.82
N LYS A 76 4.50 -18.27 5.07
CA LYS A 76 4.02 -17.35 6.11
C LYS A 76 5.00 -16.21 6.35
N THR A 77 6.28 -16.51 6.46
CA THR A 77 7.35 -15.52 6.66
C THR A 77 7.40 -14.53 5.50
N LEU A 78 7.31 -15.00 4.26
CA LEU A 78 7.28 -14.14 3.07
C LEU A 78 6.04 -13.25 3.06
N LYS A 79 4.87 -13.81 3.35
CA LYS A 79 3.59 -13.08 3.40
C LYS A 79 3.64 -11.94 4.41
N GLU A 80 4.00 -12.23 5.65
CA GLU A 80 4.09 -11.24 6.72
C GLU A 80 5.09 -10.13 6.39
N ALA A 81 6.27 -10.47 5.90
CA ALA A 81 7.30 -9.51 5.55
C ALA A 81 6.91 -8.61 4.35
N LEU A 82 6.24 -9.17 3.34
CA LEU A 82 5.76 -8.38 2.20
C LEU A 82 4.66 -7.41 2.59
N ILE A 83 3.70 -7.84 3.41
CA ILE A 83 2.62 -6.97 3.89
C ILE A 83 3.19 -5.83 4.73
N ASP A 84 4.09 -6.13 5.64
CA ASP A 84 4.71 -5.17 6.56
C ASP A 84 5.57 -4.15 5.79
N ARG A 85 6.54 -4.63 5.02
CA ARG A 85 7.49 -3.78 4.29
C ARG A 85 6.87 -3.02 3.12
N SER A 86 5.86 -3.57 2.45
CA SER A 86 5.13 -2.86 1.41
C SER A 86 4.26 -1.73 1.97
N GLY A 87 3.71 -1.91 3.17
CA GLY A 87 2.99 -0.86 3.88
C GLY A 87 3.88 0.34 4.18
N GLU A 88 5.09 0.12 4.66
CA GLU A 88 6.07 1.18 4.92
C GLU A 88 6.53 1.87 3.62
N SER A 89 6.84 1.09 2.59
CA SER A 89 7.27 1.63 1.29
C SER A 89 6.16 2.46 0.62
N GLY A 90 4.93 1.97 0.66
CA GLY A 90 3.76 2.70 0.17
C GLY A 90 3.53 4.01 0.90
N HIS A 91 3.71 4.04 2.22
CA HIS A 91 3.63 5.27 3.03
C HIS A 91 4.68 6.31 2.61
N GLN A 92 5.94 5.89 2.42
CA GLN A 92 7.01 6.77 2.00
C GLN A 92 6.79 7.33 0.59
N GLU A 93 6.31 6.51 -0.33
CA GLU A 93 6.00 6.95 -1.69
C GLU A 93 4.87 7.96 -1.72
N ILE A 94 3.81 7.76 -0.94
CA ILE A 94 2.73 8.73 -0.79
C ILE A 94 3.23 10.02 -0.19
N LEU A 95 4.03 9.96 0.86
CA LEU A 95 4.64 11.14 1.46
C LEU A 95 5.42 11.94 0.43
N ARG A 96 6.20 11.29 -0.42
CA ARG A 96 6.93 11.94 -1.52
C ARG A 96 6.01 12.58 -2.55
N LEU A 97 4.97 11.85 -2.99
CA LEU A 97 4.00 12.35 -3.96
C LEU A 97 3.24 13.56 -3.42
N LEU A 98 2.87 13.53 -2.16
CA LEU A 98 2.12 14.60 -1.51
C LEU A 98 3.02 15.79 -1.12
N GLN A 99 4.27 15.56 -0.75
CA GLN A 99 5.26 16.62 -0.50
C GLN A 99 5.65 17.38 -1.77
N GLY A 100 5.59 16.75 -2.93
CA GLY A 100 5.84 17.38 -4.24
C GLY A 100 4.70 18.26 -4.74
N GLU A 101 3.54 18.22 -4.12
CA GLU A 101 2.39 19.05 -4.49
C GLU A 101 2.51 20.44 -3.88
N HIS A 102 2.69 21.44 -4.71
CA HIS A 102 2.65 22.84 -4.27
C HIS A 102 1.26 23.42 -4.47
N ILE A 103 0.82 24.21 -3.50
CA ILE A 103 -0.48 24.85 -3.57
C ILE A 103 -0.56 25.80 -4.77
N GLY A 104 0.56 26.51 -5.08
CA GLY A 104 0.62 27.48 -6.19
C GLY A 104 -0.61 28.38 -6.17
N ASP A 105 -1.21 28.57 -7.34
CA ASP A 105 -2.45 29.34 -7.51
C ASP A 105 -3.73 28.49 -7.33
N ARG A 106 -3.59 27.24 -6.90
CA ARG A 106 -4.71 26.33 -6.70
C ARG A 106 -5.47 26.66 -5.42
N ARG A 107 -6.77 26.44 -5.45
CA ARG A 107 -7.60 26.52 -4.24
C ARG A 107 -7.27 25.37 -3.28
N PRO A 108 -7.33 25.59 -1.97
CA PRO A 108 -7.09 24.54 -0.98
C PRO A 108 -7.98 23.32 -1.15
N THR A 109 -9.22 23.52 -1.53
CA THR A 109 -10.17 22.44 -1.81
C THR A 109 -9.78 21.60 -3.02
N GLU A 110 -9.18 22.21 -4.04
CA GLU A 110 -8.63 21.49 -5.20
C GLU A 110 -7.39 20.68 -4.82
N LEU A 111 -6.49 21.24 -4.03
CA LEU A 111 -5.34 20.53 -3.49
C LEU A 111 -5.78 19.32 -2.68
N LEU A 112 -6.73 19.51 -1.77
CA LEU A 112 -7.27 18.42 -0.97
C LEU A 112 -7.89 17.32 -1.83
N ARG A 113 -8.60 17.69 -2.90
CA ARG A 113 -9.19 16.72 -3.84
C ARG A 113 -8.12 15.91 -4.57
N VAL A 114 -7.04 16.54 -5.01
CA VAL A 114 -5.90 15.85 -5.64
C VAL A 114 -5.23 14.91 -4.66
N MET A 115 -4.97 15.38 -3.42
CA MET A 115 -4.38 14.55 -2.37
C MET A 115 -5.26 13.33 -2.05
N LYS A 116 -6.57 13.52 -1.85
CA LYS A 116 -7.51 12.40 -1.61
C LYS A 116 -7.53 11.40 -2.77
N ARG A 117 -7.50 11.87 -4.02
CA ARG A 117 -7.46 10.99 -5.20
C ARG A 117 -6.19 10.13 -5.24
N ARG A 118 -5.03 10.73 -4.97
CA ARG A 118 -3.76 10.00 -4.93
C ARG A 118 -3.67 9.03 -3.76
N ALA A 119 -4.21 9.42 -2.62
CA ALA A 119 -4.22 8.61 -1.41
C ALA A 119 -5.25 7.47 -1.42
N ALA A 120 -6.27 7.54 -2.28
CA ALA A 120 -7.36 6.56 -2.32
C ALA A 120 -6.87 5.12 -2.58
N ALA A 121 -5.79 4.96 -3.37
CA ALA A 121 -5.19 3.67 -3.66
C ALA A 121 -4.39 3.08 -2.47
N HIS A 122 -4.08 3.88 -1.47
CA HIS A 122 -3.09 3.55 -0.43
C HIS A 122 -3.63 3.55 1.00
N GLN A 123 -4.93 3.74 1.18
CA GLN A 123 -5.59 3.71 2.49
C GLN A 123 -4.92 4.62 3.56
N VAL A 124 -4.54 5.82 3.16
CA VAL A 124 -3.91 6.79 4.06
C VAL A 124 -4.89 7.22 5.16
N PRO A 125 -4.52 7.14 6.45
CA PRO A 125 -5.38 7.62 7.53
C PRO A 125 -5.68 9.12 7.39
N ASP A 126 -6.91 9.52 7.69
CA ASP A 126 -7.35 10.93 7.61
C ASP A 126 -6.50 11.87 8.46
N LYS A 127 -6.01 11.39 9.60
CA LYS A 127 -5.11 12.16 10.46
C LYS A 127 -3.79 12.51 9.77
N LEU A 128 -3.17 11.54 9.11
CA LEU A 128 -1.93 11.76 8.36
C LEU A 128 -2.18 12.67 7.15
N MET A 129 -3.31 12.50 6.47
CA MET A 129 -3.72 13.35 5.37
C MET A 129 -3.90 14.80 5.82
N LEU A 130 -4.48 15.03 6.99
CA LEU A 130 -4.63 16.34 7.58
C LEU A 130 -3.29 17.00 7.89
N GLU A 131 -2.37 16.27 8.48
CA GLU A 131 -1.02 16.78 8.77
C GLU A 131 -0.28 17.19 7.50
N LEU A 132 -0.33 16.36 6.46
CA LEU A 132 0.28 16.65 5.17
C LEU A 132 -0.37 17.86 4.49
N PHE A 133 -1.69 17.96 4.53
CA PHE A 133 -2.42 19.11 4.00
C PHE A 133 -2.03 20.40 4.70
N LEU A 134 -1.94 20.40 6.04
CA LEU A 134 -1.53 21.54 6.82
C LEU A 134 -0.10 22.01 6.49
N GLN A 135 0.83 21.09 6.20
CA GLN A 135 2.19 21.43 5.80
C GLN A 135 2.26 22.23 4.49
N HIS A 136 1.27 22.08 3.61
CA HIS A 136 1.20 22.82 2.34
C HIS A 136 0.56 24.22 2.48
N LEU A 137 0.02 24.53 3.66
CA LEU A 137 -0.57 25.82 3.93
C LEU A 137 0.47 26.82 4.46
N PRO A 138 0.32 28.13 4.18
CA PRO A 138 1.15 29.16 4.80
C PRO A 138 1.08 29.11 6.34
N SER A 139 2.17 29.44 7.01
CA SER A 139 2.31 29.32 8.47
C SER A 139 1.25 30.09 9.26
N HIS A 140 0.85 31.27 8.78
CA HIS A 140 -0.23 32.06 9.44
C HIS A 140 -1.58 31.33 9.41
N VAL A 141 -1.88 30.58 8.34
CA VAL A 141 -3.10 29.78 8.24
C VAL A 141 -3.03 28.55 9.16
N GLN A 142 -1.86 27.93 9.23
CA GLN A 142 -1.63 26.80 10.15
C GLN A 142 -1.89 27.21 11.61
N THR A 143 -1.44 28.39 12.01
CA THR A 143 -1.64 28.93 13.37
C THR A 143 -3.12 29.13 13.68
N VAL A 144 -3.89 29.68 12.74
CA VAL A 144 -5.34 29.89 12.90
C VAL A 144 -6.07 28.55 13.01
N LEU A 145 -5.70 27.59 12.17
CA LEU A 145 -6.33 26.26 12.16
C LEU A 145 -5.99 25.44 13.39
N ALA A 146 -4.81 25.62 13.98
CA ALA A 146 -4.42 24.95 15.22
C ALA A 146 -5.32 25.32 16.41
N ALA A 147 -5.98 26.48 16.37
CA ALA A 147 -6.93 26.92 17.40
C ALA A 147 -8.33 26.28 17.23
N VAL A 148 -8.61 25.62 16.12
CA VAL A 148 -9.91 25.01 15.81
C VAL A 148 -9.89 23.52 16.19
N THR A 149 -10.62 23.14 17.18
CA THR A 149 -10.78 21.75 17.62
C THR A 149 -12.25 21.35 17.64
N PRO A 150 -12.65 20.19 17.10
CA PRO A 150 -11.86 19.24 16.28
C PRO A 150 -11.67 19.71 14.84
N LEU A 151 -10.44 19.68 14.35
CA LEU A 151 -10.11 20.00 12.96
C LEU A 151 -10.26 18.76 12.08
N THR A 152 -11.06 18.87 11.02
CA THR A 152 -11.16 17.85 9.98
C THR A 152 -10.61 18.38 8.67
N LEU A 153 -10.24 17.46 7.74
CA LEU A 153 -9.71 17.82 6.42
C LEU A 153 -10.62 18.80 5.66
N ASP A 154 -11.91 18.52 5.65
CA ASP A 154 -12.88 19.33 4.91
C ASP A 154 -13.04 20.73 5.55
N LYS A 155 -13.04 20.81 6.89
CA LYS A 155 -13.03 22.09 7.62
C LYS A 155 -11.77 22.90 7.36
N ALA A 156 -10.59 22.27 7.37
CA ALA A 156 -9.32 22.93 7.10
C ALA A 156 -9.28 23.57 5.70
N ALA A 157 -9.82 22.89 4.70
CA ALA A 157 -9.90 23.40 3.34
C ALA A 157 -10.87 24.60 3.21
N LEU A 158 -12.05 24.54 3.86
CA LEU A 158 -13.06 25.59 3.85
C LEU A 158 -12.60 26.87 4.58
N TYR A 159 -11.91 26.75 5.71
CA TYR A 159 -11.43 27.91 6.47
C TYR A 159 -10.48 28.81 5.67
N LYS A 160 -9.67 28.24 4.79
CA LYS A 160 -8.78 29.02 3.97
C LYS A 160 -9.52 29.78 2.85
N GLU A 161 -10.55 29.20 2.27
CA GLU A 161 -11.37 29.88 1.27
C GLU A 161 -12.01 31.13 1.85
N THR A 162 -12.45 31.07 3.09
CA THR A 162 -13.06 32.20 3.80
C THR A 162 -12.01 33.29 4.15
N CYS A 163 -10.80 32.91 4.52
CA CYS A 163 -9.74 33.86 4.86
C CYS A 163 -9.14 34.60 3.64
N CYS A 164 -9.18 34.01 2.44
CA CYS A 164 -8.68 34.66 1.24
C CYS A 164 -9.60 35.79 0.69
N PHE A 165 -10.85 35.86 1.17
CA PHE A 165 -11.78 36.94 0.78
C PHE A 165 -11.62 38.22 1.58
N TYR A 166 -10.77 38.26 2.62
CA TYR A 166 -10.55 39.42 3.49
C TYR A 166 -9.13 39.98 3.40
N SER A 167 -8.41 39.74 2.31
CA SER A 167 -7.11 40.38 2.06
C SER A 167 -7.15 41.25 0.83
#